data_dc3234cf8eeb56884256e91b7978132f
#
_entry.id   dc3234cf8eeb56884256e91b7978132f
#
_cell.length_a   1.000
_cell.length_b   1.000
_cell.length_c   1.000
_cell.angle_alpha   90.00
_cell.angle_beta   90.00
_cell.angle_gamma   90.00
#
_symmetry.space_group_name_H-M   'P 1'
#
loop_
_entity.id
_entity.type
_entity.pdbx_description
1 polymer ?
#
loop_
_entity_poly.entity_id
_entity_poly.type
_entity_poly.pdbx_seq_one_letter_code
_entity_poly.pdbx_strand_id
1 'polypeptide(L)'
;DTWEKEGKIVPLRGFCSSQNEEIPKQYDEVKMYSAWNVAQSNPCFEIWLYYHFYENKPVDEEMQTFVSFKEYVSSTISGGFDFQRDPVRLEDAIVNTRNNFSQDADGKPTLYSSEVYVLGEEIDKFVKNDLAKLRNKLG
;
A
#
# COMPACT_ATOMS: atom_id res chain seq x y z
N ASP A 1 14.94 -4.58 13.31
CA ASP A 1 15.66 -3.57 12.55
C ASP A 1 16.23 -2.53 13.51
N THR A 2 17.54 -2.16 13.36
CA THR A 2 18.23 -1.21 14.26
C THR A 2 17.60 0.18 14.21
N TRP A 3 17.23 0.65 13.03
CA TRP A 3 16.62 1.97 12.83
C TRP A 3 15.23 2.08 13.45
N GLU A 4 14.46 1.00 13.42
CA GLU A 4 13.16 0.92 14.09
C GLU A 4 13.33 1.00 15.61
N LYS A 5 14.31 0.25 16.16
CA LYS A 5 14.65 0.28 17.61
C LYS A 5 15.16 1.63 18.08
N GLU A 6 15.86 2.35 17.21
CA GLU A 6 16.36 3.70 17.49
C GLU A 6 15.30 4.80 17.27
N GLY A 7 14.08 4.42 16.89
CA GLY A 7 13.00 5.36 16.63
C GLY A 7 13.17 6.20 15.36
N LYS A 8 14.09 5.83 14.48
CA LYS A 8 14.32 6.51 13.20
C LYS A 8 13.33 6.09 12.13
N ILE A 9 12.75 4.89 12.26
CA ILE A 9 11.72 4.35 11.40
C ILE A 9 10.51 3.98 12.26
N VAL A 10 9.35 4.48 11.88
CA VAL A 10 8.06 4.10 12.46
C VAL A 10 7.34 3.25 11.41
N PRO A 11 7.14 1.96 11.66
CA PRO A 11 6.36 1.12 10.75
C PRO A 11 4.94 1.66 10.60
N LEU A 12 4.47 1.76 9.36
CA LEU A 12 3.15 2.31 9.07
C LEU A 12 2.03 1.47 9.70
N ARG A 13 2.22 0.15 9.75
CA ARG A 13 1.32 -0.80 10.44
C ARG A 13 1.11 -0.46 11.92
N GLY A 14 2.15 0.09 12.58
CA GLY A 14 2.06 0.52 13.97
C GLY A 14 1.40 1.89 14.13
N PHE A 15 1.56 2.77 13.16
CA PHE A 15 1.08 4.15 13.21
C PHE A 15 -0.45 4.26 13.21
N CYS A 16 -1.14 3.32 12.57
CA CYS A 16 -2.59 3.36 12.38
C CYS A 16 -3.38 2.48 13.35
N SER A 17 -2.75 1.80 14.30
CA SER A 17 -3.49 1.03 15.29
C SER A 17 -3.92 1.93 16.46
N SER A 18 -5.10 1.65 17.01
CA SER A 18 -5.61 2.35 18.20
C SER A 18 -4.72 2.21 19.44
N GLN A 19 -3.77 1.28 19.41
CA GLN A 19 -2.78 1.07 20.47
C GLN A 19 -1.59 2.03 20.37
N ASN A 20 -1.52 2.84 19.32
CA ASN A 20 -0.40 3.73 19.04
C ASN A 20 -0.60 5.17 19.51
N GLU A 21 -1.52 5.40 20.45
CA GLU A 21 -1.62 6.70 21.12
C GLU A 21 -0.32 7.13 21.84
N GLU A 22 0.56 6.16 22.12
CA GLU A 22 1.87 6.43 22.72
C GLU A 22 2.95 6.86 21.73
N ILE A 23 2.81 6.54 20.43
CA ILE A 23 3.80 6.94 19.42
C ILE A 23 3.92 8.46 19.31
N PRO A 24 2.81 9.22 19.24
CA PRO A 24 2.88 10.68 19.26
C PRO A 24 3.48 11.26 20.57
N LYS A 25 3.43 10.51 21.68
CA LYS A 25 4.01 10.93 22.96
C LYS A 25 5.52 10.68 23.02
N GLN A 26 6.03 9.71 22.27
CA GLN A 26 7.47 9.40 22.18
C GLN A 26 8.19 10.36 21.22
N TYR A 27 7.47 10.92 20.27
CA TYR A 27 7.98 11.86 19.29
C TYR A 27 7.26 13.19 19.45
N ASP A 28 7.99 14.24 19.81
CA ASP A 28 7.48 15.59 19.62
C ASP A 28 7.28 15.86 18.11
N GLU A 29 6.56 16.91 17.76
CA GLU A 29 6.27 17.21 16.35
C GLU A 29 7.52 17.25 15.48
N VAL A 30 8.63 17.80 15.99
CA VAL A 30 9.89 17.90 15.26
C VAL A 30 10.48 16.52 14.99
N LYS A 31 10.41 15.61 15.94
CA LYS A 31 10.88 14.23 15.77
C LYS A 31 9.99 13.42 14.81
N MET A 32 8.68 13.64 14.81
CA MET A 32 7.78 13.02 13.85
C MET A 32 8.14 13.37 12.40
N TYR A 33 8.48 14.62 12.13
CA TYR A 33 8.88 15.05 10.79
C TYR A 33 10.24 14.49 10.36
N SER A 34 11.09 14.10 11.29
CA SER A 34 12.38 13.48 10.99
C SER A 34 12.34 11.95 10.98
N ALA A 35 11.23 11.31 11.36
CA ALA A 35 11.07 9.87 11.33
C ALA A 35 10.70 9.37 9.94
N TRP A 36 11.27 8.22 9.56
CA TRP A 36 10.92 7.53 8.32
C TRP A 36 9.76 6.56 8.59
N ASN A 37 8.75 6.61 7.75
CA ASN A 37 7.66 5.64 7.75
C ASN A 37 7.91 4.62 6.66
N VAL A 38 7.81 3.34 6.99
CA VAL A 38 8.02 2.23 6.05
C VAL A 38 6.71 1.50 5.82
N ALA A 39 6.23 1.55 4.58
CA ALA A 39 5.13 0.72 4.10
C ALA A 39 5.70 -0.52 3.41
N GLN A 40 5.43 -1.68 3.98
CA GLN A 40 5.94 -2.95 3.46
C GLN A 40 4.92 -3.61 2.54
N SER A 41 5.42 -4.29 1.52
CA SER A 41 4.61 -5.08 0.58
C SER A 41 5.22 -6.47 0.41
N ASN A 42 4.38 -7.48 0.28
CA ASN A 42 4.80 -8.85 0.04
C ASN A 42 4.00 -9.44 -1.15
N PRO A 43 4.64 -9.87 -2.23
CA PRO A 43 6.09 -10.06 -2.42
C PRO A 43 6.87 -8.79 -2.77
N CYS A 44 6.23 -7.76 -3.30
CA CYS A 44 6.86 -6.49 -3.71
C CYS A 44 5.79 -5.42 -3.92
N PHE A 45 6.22 -4.17 -4.22
CA PHE A 45 5.33 -3.02 -4.41
C PHE A 45 4.26 -3.25 -5.48
N GLU A 46 4.53 -4.07 -6.48
CA GLU A 46 3.61 -4.33 -7.58
C GLU A 46 2.29 -4.96 -7.15
N ILE A 47 2.21 -5.56 -5.96
CA ILE A 47 0.90 -6.03 -5.42
C ILE A 47 -0.05 -4.85 -5.18
N TRP A 48 0.47 -3.69 -4.79
CA TRP A 48 -0.31 -2.46 -4.69
C TRP A 48 -0.86 -2.02 -6.05
N LEU A 49 -0.05 -2.08 -7.11
CA LEU A 49 -0.48 -1.76 -8.47
C LEU A 49 -1.58 -2.70 -8.96
N TYR A 50 -1.43 -4.00 -8.66
CA TYR A 50 -2.40 -5.03 -8.97
C TYR A 50 -3.79 -4.72 -8.39
N TYR A 51 -3.86 -4.30 -7.14
CA TYR A 51 -5.13 -4.00 -6.46
C TYR A 51 -5.84 -2.72 -6.96
N HIS A 52 -5.23 -1.94 -7.84
CA HIS A 52 -5.95 -0.89 -8.57
C HIS A 52 -7.01 -1.46 -9.52
N PHE A 53 -6.87 -2.73 -9.94
CA PHE A 53 -7.71 -3.35 -10.97
C PHE A 53 -8.44 -4.61 -10.48
N TYR A 54 -7.94 -5.28 -9.46
CA TYR A 54 -8.41 -6.59 -9.03
C TYR A 54 -8.81 -6.61 -7.56
N GLU A 55 -9.97 -7.19 -7.27
CA GLU A 55 -10.53 -7.26 -5.92
C GLU A 55 -9.97 -8.41 -5.08
N ASN A 56 -9.48 -9.46 -5.75
CA ASN A 56 -9.04 -10.69 -5.09
C ASN A 56 -7.53 -10.87 -5.25
N LYS A 57 -6.94 -11.64 -4.32
CA LYS A 57 -5.53 -12.03 -4.38
C LYS A 57 -5.20 -12.71 -5.71
N PRO A 58 -3.96 -12.56 -6.22
CA PRO A 58 -3.47 -13.35 -7.34
C PRO A 58 -3.60 -14.85 -7.09
N VAL A 59 -3.81 -15.62 -8.15
CA VAL A 59 -3.91 -17.07 -8.11
C VAL A 59 -2.51 -17.67 -8.28
N ASP A 60 -2.06 -18.51 -7.34
CA ASP A 60 -0.70 -19.08 -7.33
C ASP A 60 -0.39 -19.88 -8.58
N GLU A 61 -1.35 -20.62 -9.12
CA GLU A 61 -1.18 -21.41 -10.34
C GLU A 61 -0.87 -20.52 -11.56
N GLU A 62 -1.48 -19.36 -11.65
CA GLU A 62 -1.20 -18.39 -12.72
C GLU A 62 0.20 -17.81 -12.58
N MET A 63 0.64 -17.58 -11.34
CA MET A 63 1.96 -17.05 -11.05
C MET A 63 3.11 -17.96 -11.51
N GLN A 64 2.92 -19.28 -11.46
CA GLN A 64 3.95 -20.25 -11.82
C GLN A 64 4.43 -20.18 -13.26
N THR A 65 3.66 -19.54 -14.14
CA THR A 65 4.00 -19.36 -15.56
C THR A 65 4.91 -18.16 -15.80
N PHE A 66 5.14 -17.32 -14.79
CA PHE A 66 5.93 -16.09 -14.90
C PHE A 66 7.27 -16.21 -14.16
N VAL A 67 8.28 -15.51 -14.65
CA VAL A 67 9.62 -15.48 -14.04
C VAL A 67 9.61 -14.67 -12.73
N SER A 68 8.76 -13.65 -12.65
CA SER A 68 8.65 -12.78 -11.47
C SER A 68 7.22 -12.26 -11.29
N PHE A 69 6.92 -11.85 -10.05
CA PHE A 69 5.64 -11.20 -9.75
C PHE A 69 5.46 -9.88 -10.54
N LYS A 70 6.54 -9.15 -10.78
CA LYS A 70 6.52 -7.93 -11.60
C LYS A 70 6.06 -8.22 -13.02
N GLU A 71 6.57 -9.29 -13.61
CA GLU A 71 6.16 -9.73 -14.95
C GLU A 71 4.69 -10.14 -14.98
N TYR A 72 4.25 -10.88 -13.98
CA TYR A 72 2.84 -11.25 -13.82
C TYR A 72 1.93 -10.02 -13.79
N VAL A 73 2.22 -9.03 -12.95
CA VAL A 73 1.40 -7.82 -12.85
C VAL A 73 1.41 -7.03 -14.14
N SER A 74 2.58 -6.86 -14.77
CA SER A 74 2.71 -6.15 -16.04
C SER A 74 1.94 -6.82 -17.18
N SER A 75 1.85 -8.13 -17.16
CA SER A 75 1.11 -8.91 -18.17
C SER A 75 -0.39 -8.96 -17.90
N THR A 76 -0.77 -8.99 -16.64
CA THR A 76 -2.18 -9.09 -16.22
C THR A 76 -2.92 -7.77 -16.39
N ILE A 77 -2.27 -6.64 -16.08
CA ILE A 77 -2.83 -5.31 -16.36
C ILE A 77 -2.61 -5.01 -17.83
N SER A 78 -3.71 -4.88 -18.60
CA SER A 78 -3.66 -4.60 -20.03
C SER A 78 -2.84 -3.35 -20.36
N GLY A 79 -1.73 -3.52 -21.10
CA GLY A 79 -0.80 -2.45 -21.43
C GLY A 79 0.14 -2.05 -20.26
N GLY A 80 0.14 -2.79 -19.15
CA GLY A 80 0.87 -2.45 -17.93
C GLY A 80 0.22 -1.32 -17.14
N PHE A 81 0.75 -1.04 -15.96
CA PHE A 81 0.28 0.07 -15.12
C PHE A 81 0.74 1.41 -15.69
N ASP A 82 -0.22 2.29 -16.00
CA ASP A 82 0.05 3.64 -16.49
C ASP A 82 0.06 4.64 -15.32
N PHE A 83 1.23 5.10 -14.93
CA PHE A 83 1.42 6.00 -13.80
C PHE A 83 0.83 7.40 -13.98
N GLN A 84 0.41 7.77 -15.19
CA GLN A 84 -0.27 9.03 -15.46
C GLN A 84 -1.79 8.91 -15.40
N ARG A 85 -2.33 7.75 -15.77
CA ARG A 85 -3.77 7.50 -15.86
C ARG A 85 -4.33 6.71 -14.68
N ASP A 86 -3.69 5.61 -14.32
CA ASP A 86 -4.24 4.61 -13.41
C ASP A 86 -4.29 5.01 -11.93
N PRO A 87 -3.51 6.01 -11.43
CA PRO A 87 -3.70 6.52 -10.07
C PRO A 87 -5.10 7.06 -9.78
N VAL A 88 -5.92 7.34 -10.79
CA VAL A 88 -7.33 7.68 -10.62
C VAL A 88 -8.13 6.57 -9.92
N ARG A 89 -7.63 5.34 -9.92
CA ARG A 89 -8.18 4.17 -9.24
C ARG A 89 -7.72 4.02 -7.78
N LEU A 90 -7.19 5.06 -7.18
CA LEU A 90 -6.66 5.04 -5.81
C LEU A 90 -7.67 4.50 -4.80
N GLU A 91 -8.94 4.88 -4.89
CA GLU A 91 -9.98 4.39 -3.98
C GLU A 91 -10.18 2.88 -4.10
N ASP A 92 -10.20 2.35 -5.34
CA ASP A 92 -10.31 0.91 -5.57
C ASP A 92 -9.09 0.18 -4.99
N ALA A 93 -7.89 0.71 -5.21
CA ALA A 93 -6.66 0.14 -4.66
C ALA A 93 -6.66 0.09 -3.13
N ILE A 94 -7.12 1.15 -2.46
CA ILE A 94 -7.24 1.21 -1.01
C ILE A 94 -8.19 0.12 -0.50
N VAL A 95 -9.38 0.04 -1.06
CA VAL A 95 -10.41 -0.94 -0.64
C VAL A 95 -9.93 -2.36 -0.88
N ASN A 96 -9.44 -2.66 -2.08
CA ASN A 96 -9.01 -4.00 -2.47
C ASN A 96 -7.81 -4.45 -1.64
N THR A 97 -6.82 -3.59 -1.43
CA THR A 97 -5.65 -3.90 -0.60
C THR A 97 -6.02 -4.14 0.84
N ARG A 98 -6.87 -3.29 1.42
CA ARG A 98 -7.35 -3.44 2.81
C ARG A 98 -8.08 -4.76 3.00
N ASN A 99 -8.99 -5.11 2.09
CA ASN A 99 -9.79 -6.34 2.18
C ASN A 99 -8.94 -7.61 2.08
N ASN A 100 -7.78 -7.54 1.43
CA ASN A 100 -6.85 -8.66 1.27
C ASN A 100 -5.65 -8.60 2.22
N PHE A 101 -5.59 -7.59 3.07
CA PHE A 101 -4.45 -7.41 3.98
C PHE A 101 -4.49 -8.40 5.14
N SER A 102 -3.36 -9.02 5.39
CA SER A 102 -3.10 -9.77 6.62
C SER A 102 -1.64 -9.67 7.01
N GLN A 103 -1.34 -9.94 8.27
CA GLN A 103 0.02 -9.88 8.80
C GLN A 103 0.29 -11.10 9.67
N ASP A 104 1.57 -11.46 9.78
CA ASP A 104 2.03 -12.55 10.64
C ASP A 104 2.13 -12.13 12.11
N ALA A 105 2.60 -13.04 12.96
CA ALA A 105 2.77 -12.79 14.40
C ALA A 105 3.74 -11.64 14.71
N ASP A 106 4.70 -11.36 13.81
CA ASP A 106 5.66 -10.27 13.94
C ASP A 106 5.14 -8.95 13.34
N GLY A 107 3.90 -8.94 12.86
CA GLY A 107 3.27 -7.77 12.25
C GLY A 107 3.77 -7.46 10.83
N LYS A 108 4.38 -8.43 10.15
CA LYS A 108 4.81 -8.28 8.76
C LYS A 108 3.71 -8.69 7.81
N PRO A 109 3.53 -7.99 6.67
CA PRO A 109 2.55 -8.39 5.67
C PRO A 109 2.78 -9.82 5.18
N THR A 110 1.71 -10.61 5.16
CA THR A 110 1.74 -11.95 4.53
C THR A 110 1.70 -11.84 3.01
N LEU A 111 1.87 -12.97 2.32
CA LEU A 111 1.88 -12.99 0.85
C LEU A 111 0.64 -12.29 0.27
N TYR A 112 0.88 -11.45 -0.73
CA TYR A 112 -0.12 -10.60 -1.41
C TYR A 112 -0.77 -9.54 -0.52
N SER A 113 -0.08 -9.11 0.53
CA SER A 113 -0.48 -8.00 1.38
C SER A 113 0.44 -6.79 1.20
N SER A 114 -0.11 -5.59 1.33
CA SER A 114 0.65 -4.34 1.24
C SER A 114 0.15 -3.34 2.28
N GLU A 115 1.06 -2.68 2.96
CA GLU A 115 0.76 -1.57 3.87
C GLU A 115 0.59 -0.24 3.13
N VAL A 116 0.84 -0.20 1.82
CA VAL A 116 0.75 1.03 1.02
C VAL A 116 -0.66 1.62 1.02
N TYR A 117 -1.70 0.81 1.23
CA TYR A 117 -3.07 1.32 1.34
C TYR A 117 -3.24 2.34 2.46
N VAL A 118 -2.49 2.22 3.55
CA VAL A 118 -2.53 3.18 4.67
C VAL A 118 -2.01 4.54 4.22
N LEU A 119 -0.92 4.56 3.46
CA LEU A 119 -0.42 5.78 2.82
C LEU A 119 -1.43 6.31 1.79
N GLY A 120 -2.05 5.42 1.03
CA GLY A 120 -3.11 5.75 0.08
C GLY A 120 -4.29 6.45 0.76
N GLU A 121 -4.74 5.98 1.91
CA GLU A 121 -5.80 6.60 2.70
C GLU A 121 -5.45 8.03 3.13
N GLU A 122 -4.22 8.27 3.54
CA GLU A 122 -3.76 9.61 3.91
C GLU A 122 -3.72 10.56 2.71
N ILE A 123 -3.24 10.08 1.57
CA ILE A 123 -3.23 10.86 0.32
C ILE A 123 -4.65 11.15 -0.16
N ASP A 124 -5.54 10.15 -0.10
CA ASP A 124 -6.93 10.28 -0.56
C ASP A 124 -7.68 11.42 0.12
N LYS A 125 -7.41 11.69 1.39
CA LYS A 125 -7.99 12.82 2.12
C LYS A 125 -7.78 14.16 1.42
N PHE A 126 -6.66 14.32 0.71
CA PHE A 126 -6.31 15.55 0.00
C PHE A 126 -6.76 15.58 -1.45
N VAL A 127 -6.82 14.42 -2.12
CA VAL A 127 -7.02 14.35 -3.58
C VAL A 127 -8.38 13.79 -4.00
N LYS A 128 -9.19 13.32 -3.08
CA LYS A 128 -10.46 12.62 -3.34
C LYS A 128 -11.36 13.37 -4.32
N ASN A 129 -11.58 14.66 -4.12
CA ASN A 129 -12.45 15.48 -4.97
C ASN A 129 -11.87 15.64 -6.38
N ASP A 130 -10.57 15.79 -6.50
CA ASP A 130 -9.90 15.94 -7.79
C ASP A 130 -9.89 14.64 -8.56
N LEU A 131 -9.67 13.51 -7.88
CA LEU A 131 -9.78 12.17 -8.49
C LEU A 131 -11.18 11.87 -8.98
N ALA A 132 -12.22 12.25 -8.22
CA ALA A 132 -13.61 12.09 -8.63
C ALA A 132 -13.91 12.85 -9.94
N LYS A 133 -13.42 14.08 -10.05
CA LYS A 133 -13.56 14.90 -11.28
C LYS A 133 -12.83 14.26 -12.47
N LEU A 134 -11.62 13.76 -12.25
CA LEU A 134 -10.84 13.06 -13.28
C LEU A 134 -11.52 11.77 -13.73
N ARG A 135 -12.01 10.98 -12.79
CA ARG A 135 -12.74 9.73 -13.06
C ARG A 135 -13.96 9.99 -13.93
N ASN A 136 -14.72 11.04 -13.64
CA ASN A 136 -15.88 11.44 -14.44
C ASN A 136 -15.53 11.87 -15.87
N LYS A 137 -14.34 12.47 -16.07
CA LYS A 137 -13.85 12.85 -17.41
C LYS A 137 -13.35 11.66 -18.22
N LEU A 138 -12.79 10.65 -17.56
CA LEU A 138 -12.22 9.46 -18.19
C LEU A 138 -13.26 8.37 -18.43
N GLY A 139 -14.31 8.44 -17.67
CA GLY A 139 -15.36 7.46 -17.61
C GLY A 139 -16.33 7.34 -18.60
#